data_086cf798a50496e064d7ae49ba2cfe80
#
_entry.id   086cf798a50496e064d7ae49ba2cfe80
#
_cell.length_a   1.000
_cell.length_b   1.000
_cell.length_c   1.000
_cell.angle_alpha   90.00
_cell.angle_beta   90.00
_cell.angle_gamma   90.00
#
_symmetry.space_group_name_H-M   'P 1'
#
loop_
_entity.id
_entity.type
_entity.pdbx_description
1 polymer ?
#
loop_
_entity_poly.entity_id
_entity_poly.type
_entity_poly.pdbx_seq_one_letter_code
_entity_poly.pdbx_strand_id
1 'polypeptide(L)'
;SLWDQSLKPCVQLTPLCVTLNCVTLNCGNGTKNSTNTTNCSYADNNTTDPQKVDMREEIKNCSFNVTTELINRKKEVFALFYKLDIVPLDNSSNKNNSSGMYRLINCNTSAIKQACPKVSFDPIPIHYCAPAGFAILKCNNKTFNGTGPCHNVSTVQCTHGIKPVVSTQLLLNGSLAEGEIIIRSENLTDNSKTIIVHLNESVKIVCTRPNNNTRKSIKIGIGHSFHTTGRIIGDTRQAHCNISKWNDTLQRVSRK
;
A
#
# COMPACT_ATOMS: atom_id res chain seq x y z
N SER A 1 -11.38 12.08 1.09
CA SER A 1 -11.92 12.77 2.29
C SER A 1 -12.24 11.81 3.44
N LEU A 2 -12.86 10.65 3.16
CA LEU A 2 -13.14 9.64 4.20
C LEU A 2 -11.88 9.06 4.80
N TRP A 3 -10.84 8.84 3.98
CA TRP A 3 -9.54 8.36 4.44
C TRP A 3 -8.90 9.36 5.41
N ASP A 4 -8.82 10.62 5.04
CA ASP A 4 -8.26 11.67 5.91
C ASP A 4 -9.04 11.82 7.21
N GLN A 5 -10.36 11.74 7.14
CA GLN A 5 -11.22 11.80 8.32
C GLN A 5 -10.96 10.63 9.28
N SER A 6 -10.71 9.44 8.76
CA SER A 6 -10.40 8.26 9.58
C SER A 6 -9.04 8.36 10.28
N LEU A 7 -8.09 9.10 9.72
CA LEU A 7 -6.74 9.29 10.27
C LEU A 7 -6.63 10.44 11.29
N LYS A 8 -7.58 11.38 11.33
CA LYS A 8 -7.51 12.53 12.25
C LYS A 8 -7.30 12.16 13.72
N PRO A 9 -8.02 11.17 14.30
CA PRO A 9 -7.83 10.78 15.69
C PRO A 9 -6.64 9.84 15.92
N CYS A 10 -5.93 9.47 14.87
CA CYS A 10 -4.88 8.45 14.95
C CYS A 10 -3.52 9.05 15.26
N VAL A 11 -2.59 8.21 15.73
CA VAL A 11 -1.25 8.61 16.15
C VAL A 11 -0.48 9.23 15.00
N GLN A 12 0.08 10.42 15.23
CA GLN A 12 1.00 11.07 14.31
C GLN A 12 2.41 10.54 14.53
N LEU A 13 3.09 10.15 13.45
CA LEU A 13 4.41 9.53 13.48
C LEU A 13 5.56 10.55 13.34
N THR A 14 5.34 11.83 13.58
CA THR A 14 6.39 12.87 13.57
C THR A 14 7.58 12.51 14.50
N PRO A 15 7.40 11.90 15.67
CA PRO A 15 8.52 11.46 16.51
C PRO A 15 9.44 10.43 15.85
N LEU A 16 9.03 9.78 14.79
CA LEU A 16 9.85 8.86 13.99
C LEU A 16 10.64 9.55 12.87
N CYS A 17 10.48 10.85 12.69
CA CYS A 17 11.28 11.62 11.75
C CYS A 17 12.67 11.91 12.35
N VAL A 18 13.40 10.87 12.63
CA VAL A 18 14.75 10.85 13.16
C VAL A 18 15.67 10.11 12.21
N THR A 19 16.98 10.27 12.41
CA THR A 19 17.96 9.49 11.67
C THR A 19 17.85 8.01 12.05
N LEU A 20 17.70 7.17 11.02
CA LEU A 20 17.70 5.73 11.15
C LEU A 20 19.09 5.19 10.78
N ASN A 21 19.66 4.37 11.62
CA ASN A 21 20.88 3.64 11.30
C ASN A 21 20.49 2.23 10.83
N CYS A 22 20.57 2.00 9.53
CA CYS A 22 20.06 0.79 8.91
C CYS A 22 21.18 -0.11 8.40
N VAL A 23 21.01 -1.39 8.62
CA VAL A 23 21.89 -2.45 8.12
C VAL A 23 21.09 -3.43 7.28
N THR A 24 21.76 -4.10 6.34
CA THR A 24 21.16 -5.17 5.57
C THR A 24 20.72 -6.30 6.51
N LEU A 25 19.55 -6.87 6.26
CA LEU A 25 19.02 -7.96 7.04
C LEU A 25 19.87 -9.21 6.84
N ASN A 26 20.58 -9.64 7.89
CA ASN A 26 21.35 -10.88 7.90
C ASN A 26 20.47 -12.04 8.38
N CYS A 27 20.18 -12.95 7.45
CA CYS A 27 19.59 -14.24 7.77
C CYS A 27 20.70 -15.22 8.05
N GLY A 28 21.00 -15.50 9.32
CA GLY A 28 22.09 -16.41 9.71
C GLY A 28 21.76 -17.86 9.39
N ASN A 29 22.72 -18.58 8.83
CA ASN A 29 22.72 -20.04 8.86
C ASN A 29 22.70 -20.48 10.33
N GLY A 30 21.70 -21.24 10.71
CA GLY A 30 21.35 -21.79 12.01
C GLY A 30 22.43 -22.13 13.06
N THR A 31 23.41 -21.28 13.27
CA THR A 31 24.34 -21.41 14.41
C THR A 31 23.78 -20.64 15.61
N LYS A 32 23.57 -21.36 16.68
CA LYS A 32 22.80 -21.03 17.88
C LYS A 32 23.32 -19.87 18.77
N ASN A 33 24.22 -19.01 18.32
CA ASN A 33 24.94 -18.10 19.23
C ASN A 33 25.03 -16.64 18.80
N SER A 34 24.01 -16.06 18.15
CA SER A 34 23.99 -14.61 18.03
C SER A 34 22.62 -14.04 18.39
N THR A 35 22.61 -13.17 19.37
CA THR A 35 21.44 -12.52 19.98
C THR A 35 20.71 -11.52 19.06
N ASN A 36 21.18 -11.35 17.82
CA ASN A 36 20.65 -10.38 16.84
C ASN A 36 20.24 -10.99 15.49
N THR A 37 20.09 -12.31 15.41
CA THR A 37 19.63 -12.96 14.17
C THR A 37 18.11 -12.98 14.13
N THR A 38 17.53 -12.25 13.18
CA THR A 38 16.17 -12.51 12.73
C THR A 38 16.12 -13.92 12.17
N ASN A 39 15.19 -14.73 12.66
CA ASN A 39 14.96 -16.11 12.16
C ASN A 39 14.33 -16.05 10.76
N CYS A 40 15.09 -15.68 9.77
CA CYS A 40 14.70 -15.94 8.39
C CYS A 40 15.36 -17.25 7.94
N SER A 41 14.57 -18.23 7.60
CA SER A 41 15.09 -19.49 7.06
C SER A 41 15.56 -19.28 5.61
N TYR A 42 16.71 -19.85 5.29
CA TYR A 42 17.20 -19.91 3.91
C TYR A 42 16.24 -20.71 3.03
N ALA A 43 15.81 -20.11 1.95
CA ALA A 43 15.30 -20.90 0.83
C ALA A 43 16.47 -21.68 0.24
N ASP A 44 16.31 -22.98 0.12
CA ASP A 44 17.29 -23.89 -0.47
C ASP A 44 17.75 -23.36 -1.83
N ASN A 45 19.06 -23.18 -2.01
CA ASN A 45 19.69 -22.61 -3.21
C ASN A 45 19.51 -23.44 -4.48
N ASN A 46 18.77 -24.54 -4.43
CA ASN A 46 18.67 -25.51 -5.53
C ASN A 46 17.42 -25.40 -6.39
N THR A 47 16.57 -24.40 -6.21
CA THR A 47 15.43 -24.20 -7.11
C THR A 47 15.61 -22.95 -7.94
N THR A 48 15.82 -23.15 -9.22
CA THR A 48 15.84 -22.12 -10.28
C THR A 48 14.45 -21.55 -10.56
N ASP A 49 13.65 -21.31 -9.52
CA ASP A 49 12.35 -20.68 -9.66
C ASP A 49 12.56 -19.15 -9.78
N PRO A 50 12.26 -18.55 -10.95
CA PRO A 50 12.43 -17.12 -11.17
C PRO A 50 11.55 -16.25 -10.25
N GLN A 51 10.60 -16.85 -9.50
CA GLN A 51 9.77 -16.17 -8.52
C GLN A 51 10.44 -16.04 -7.14
N LYS A 52 11.57 -16.69 -6.91
CA LYS A 52 12.33 -16.59 -5.65
C LYS A 52 13.31 -15.41 -5.68
N VAL A 53 12.81 -14.20 -5.73
CA VAL A 53 13.65 -13.02 -5.50
C VAL A 53 13.96 -12.93 -4.01
N ASP A 54 15.25 -12.91 -3.69
CA ASP A 54 15.73 -12.75 -2.32
C ASP A 54 15.40 -11.34 -1.79
N MET A 55 14.51 -11.26 -0.80
CA MET A 55 14.06 -10.01 -0.19
C MET A 55 15.03 -9.44 0.86
N ARG A 56 16.18 -10.07 1.10
CA ARG A 56 17.16 -9.60 2.11
C ARG A 56 17.67 -8.20 1.83
N GLU A 57 17.84 -7.85 0.56
CA GLU A 57 18.27 -6.51 0.15
C GLU A 57 17.14 -5.47 0.21
N GLU A 58 15.88 -5.91 0.17
CA GLU A 58 14.69 -5.06 0.19
C GLU A 58 14.20 -4.72 1.59
N ILE A 59 14.72 -5.40 2.62
CA ILE A 59 14.36 -5.19 4.03
C ILE A 59 15.61 -4.83 4.80
N LYS A 60 15.53 -3.76 5.57
CA LYS A 60 16.61 -3.30 6.42
C LYS A 60 16.22 -3.32 7.88
N ASN A 61 17.19 -3.69 8.74
CA ASN A 61 17.07 -3.57 10.18
C ASN A 61 17.63 -2.22 10.60
N CYS A 62 16.77 -1.37 11.13
CA CYS A 62 17.10 0.00 11.48
C CYS A 62 17.04 0.21 12.99
N SER A 63 18.08 0.82 13.55
CA SER A 63 18.07 1.34 14.92
C SER A 63 17.82 2.84 14.92
N PHE A 64 17.12 3.31 15.92
CA PHE A 64 16.84 4.73 16.10
C PHE A 64 16.51 5.03 17.56
N ASN A 65 16.62 6.31 17.93
CA ASN A 65 16.31 6.77 19.27
C ASN A 65 14.89 7.35 19.32
N VAL A 66 14.09 6.85 20.24
CA VAL A 66 12.76 7.41 20.53
C VAL A 66 12.76 8.08 21.90
N THR A 67 11.97 9.14 22.03
CA THR A 67 11.73 9.82 23.29
C THR A 67 10.79 8.96 24.14
N THR A 68 11.19 8.65 25.36
CA THR A 68 10.33 7.92 26.32
C THR A 68 9.41 8.90 27.06
N GLU A 69 8.49 8.36 27.87
CA GLU A 69 7.53 9.14 28.69
C GLU A 69 8.23 10.12 29.66
N LEU A 70 9.45 9.85 30.04
CA LEU A 70 10.31 10.77 30.77
C LEU A 70 11.07 11.65 29.78
N ILE A 71 10.74 12.90 29.73
CA ILE A 71 11.13 13.93 28.73
C ILE A 71 12.62 13.95 28.33
N ASN A 72 13.51 13.32 29.09
CA ASN A 72 14.95 13.34 28.85
C ASN A 72 15.61 11.95 28.62
N ARG A 73 14.83 10.90 28.51
CA ARG A 73 15.38 9.55 28.21
C ARG A 73 15.09 9.15 26.78
N LYS A 74 16.13 9.14 25.98
CA LYS A 74 16.10 8.51 24.66
C LYS A 74 16.39 7.02 24.84
N LYS A 75 15.58 6.19 24.22
CA LYS A 75 15.77 4.74 24.17
C LYS A 75 16.06 4.32 22.74
N GLU A 76 17.15 3.59 22.57
CA GLU A 76 17.43 2.96 21.29
C GLU A 76 16.49 1.77 21.06
N VAL A 77 15.89 1.74 19.89
CA VAL A 77 14.96 0.69 19.46
C VAL A 77 15.30 0.24 18.05
N PHE A 78 14.89 -0.98 17.72
CA PHE A 78 15.08 -1.59 16.41
C PHE A 78 13.75 -1.91 15.77
N ALA A 79 13.66 -1.71 14.46
CA ALA A 79 12.53 -2.11 13.64
C ALA A 79 12.99 -2.49 12.25
N LEU A 80 12.19 -3.31 11.56
CA LEU A 80 12.41 -3.62 10.15
C LEU A 80 11.62 -2.66 9.28
N PHE A 81 12.28 -2.13 8.28
CA PHE A 81 11.65 -1.27 7.26
C PHE A 81 11.92 -1.83 5.88
N TYR A 82 10.95 -1.70 4.99
CA TYR A 82 11.16 -1.93 3.57
C TYR A 82 11.97 -0.77 2.98
N LYS A 83 12.88 -1.09 2.09
CA LYS A 83 13.73 -0.11 1.40
C LYS A 83 12.93 0.98 0.67
N LEU A 84 11.71 0.65 0.24
CA LEU A 84 10.80 1.60 -0.40
C LEU A 84 10.28 2.70 0.54
N ASP A 85 10.32 2.49 1.85
CA ASP A 85 9.81 3.41 2.86
C ASP A 85 10.89 4.34 3.44
N ILE A 86 12.14 4.12 3.09
CA ILE A 86 13.29 4.85 3.61
C ILE A 86 14.16 5.42 2.49
N VAL A 87 14.78 6.56 2.75
CA VAL A 87 15.74 7.21 1.83
C VAL A 87 17.07 7.43 2.50
N PRO A 88 18.20 7.20 1.79
CA PRO A 88 19.53 7.46 2.33
C PRO A 88 19.75 8.97 2.51
N LEU A 89 20.43 9.33 3.61
CA LEU A 89 20.78 10.72 3.92
C LEU A 89 22.11 11.15 3.27
N ASP A 90 23.03 10.21 3.06
CA ASP A 90 24.34 10.48 2.47
C ASP A 90 24.42 9.99 1.04
N ASN A 91 24.87 10.88 0.14
CA ASN A 91 25.21 10.56 -1.24
C ASN A 91 26.59 9.87 -1.38
N SER A 92 27.20 9.44 -0.26
CA SER A 92 28.51 8.78 -0.32
C SER A 92 28.38 7.42 -0.98
N SER A 93 28.86 7.36 -2.20
CA SER A 93 28.90 6.21 -3.10
C SER A 93 29.83 5.07 -2.64
N ASN A 94 30.02 4.88 -1.35
CA ASN A 94 30.72 3.72 -0.84
C ASN A 94 29.80 2.50 -0.89
N LYS A 95 29.81 1.86 -2.06
CA LYS A 95 29.04 0.64 -2.39
C LYS A 95 29.35 -0.58 -1.52
N ASN A 96 30.26 -0.47 -0.57
CA ASN A 96 30.73 -1.60 0.24
C ASN A 96 30.30 -1.56 1.72
N ASN A 97 29.57 -0.54 2.17
CA ASN A 97 29.10 -0.51 3.54
C ASN A 97 27.68 -1.08 3.64
N SER A 98 27.55 -2.22 4.29
CA SER A 98 26.28 -2.85 4.65
C SER A 98 25.42 -2.02 5.61
N SER A 99 25.94 -0.89 6.09
CA SER A 99 25.26 0.03 7.01
C SER A 99 25.21 1.45 6.44
N GLY A 100 24.15 2.20 6.76
CA GLY A 100 23.99 3.58 6.32
C GLY A 100 22.94 4.34 7.12
N MET A 101 22.94 5.66 6.97
CA MET A 101 21.97 6.54 7.59
C MET A 101 20.80 6.79 6.63
N TYR A 102 19.59 6.66 7.14
CA TYR A 102 18.34 6.79 6.40
C TYR A 102 17.34 7.66 7.16
N ARG A 103 16.30 8.07 6.48
CA ARG A 103 15.10 8.65 7.07
C ARG A 103 13.87 8.05 6.43
N LEU A 104 12.72 8.19 7.05
CA LEU A 104 11.45 7.85 6.41
C LEU A 104 11.19 8.78 5.22
N ILE A 105 10.64 8.22 4.15
CA ILE A 105 10.55 8.91 2.85
C ILE A 105 9.77 10.22 2.89
N ASN A 106 8.69 10.30 3.66
CA ASN A 106 7.79 11.45 3.68
C ASN A 106 8.02 12.42 4.85
N CYS A 107 9.08 12.24 5.63
CA CYS A 107 9.32 13.08 6.81
C CYS A 107 9.57 14.55 6.52
N ASN A 108 10.07 14.89 5.33
CA ASN A 108 10.37 16.27 4.93
C ASN A 108 9.25 16.96 4.15
N THR A 109 8.20 16.24 3.77
CA THR A 109 7.16 16.74 2.86
C THR A 109 5.77 16.77 3.47
N SER A 110 5.45 15.83 4.37
CA SER A 110 4.11 15.70 4.92
C SER A 110 4.11 15.07 6.30
N ALA A 111 3.04 15.31 7.06
CA ALA A 111 2.80 14.58 8.30
C ALA A 111 2.43 13.12 7.98
N ILE A 112 3.07 12.19 8.69
CA ILE A 112 2.76 10.77 8.59
C ILE A 112 1.88 10.39 9.77
N LYS A 113 0.76 9.75 9.49
CA LYS A 113 -0.14 9.20 10.50
C LYS A 113 -0.23 7.70 10.35
N GLN A 114 -0.24 7.01 11.46
CA GLN A 114 -0.54 5.59 11.50
C GLN A 114 -2.05 5.39 11.52
N ALA A 115 -2.55 4.44 10.73
CA ALA A 115 -3.93 4.01 10.85
C ALA A 115 -4.21 3.49 12.27
N CYS A 116 -5.34 3.87 12.85
CA CYS A 116 -5.70 3.43 14.19
C CYS A 116 -5.85 1.89 14.22
N PRO A 117 -5.08 1.16 15.05
CA PRO A 117 -5.11 -0.31 15.06
C PRO A 117 -6.46 -0.92 15.46
N LYS A 118 -7.30 -0.15 16.14
CA LYS A 118 -8.64 -0.58 16.58
C LYS A 118 -9.71 -0.42 15.50
N VAL A 119 -9.40 0.24 14.38
CA VAL A 119 -10.32 0.51 13.28
C VAL A 119 -10.08 -0.48 12.16
N SER A 120 -11.16 -1.07 11.66
CA SER A 120 -11.13 -1.93 10.48
C SER A 120 -11.20 -1.10 9.21
N PHE A 121 -10.44 -1.50 8.17
CA PHE A 121 -10.45 -0.90 6.84
C PHE A 121 -11.15 -1.79 5.81
N ASP A 122 -12.24 -2.42 6.19
CA ASP A 122 -13.04 -3.19 5.24
C ASP A 122 -13.83 -2.24 4.33
N PRO A 123 -13.69 -2.36 3.01
CA PRO A 123 -14.49 -1.59 2.07
C PRO A 123 -15.96 -2.03 2.15
N ILE A 124 -16.79 -1.29 2.86
CA ILE A 124 -18.22 -1.53 2.92
C ILE A 124 -18.96 -0.59 1.96
N PRO A 125 -20.05 -1.03 1.31
CA PRO A 125 -20.81 -0.20 0.39
C PRO A 125 -21.33 1.07 1.06
N ILE A 126 -21.09 2.22 0.46
CA ILE A 126 -21.59 3.53 0.88
C ILE A 126 -22.51 4.07 -0.20
N HIS A 127 -23.69 4.56 0.21
CA HIS A 127 -24.63 5.23 -0.64
C HIS A 127 -24.56 6.74 -0.43
N TYR A 128 -24.48 7.52 -1.50
CA TYR A 128 -24.64 8.96 -1.44
C TYR A 128 -26.06 9.32 -1.80
N CYS A 129 -26.72 10.08 -0.93
CA CYS A 129 -28.09 10.50 -1.12
C CYS A 129 -28.21 12.01 -1.25
N ALA A 130 -29.14 12.47 -2.08
CA ALA A 130 -29.43 13.88 -2.23
C ALA A 130 -30.12 14.43 -0.99
N PRO A 131 -29.81 15.67 -0.55
CA PRO A 131 -30.56 16.33 0.51
C PRO A 131 -31.96 16.72 0.00
N ALA A 132 -32.83 17.09 0.94
CA ALA A 132 -34.20 17.54 0.62
C ALA A 132 -34.20 18.68 -0.38
N GLY A 133 -35.06 18.59 -1.41
CA GLY A 133 -35.13 19.56 -2.51
C GLY A 133 -34.16 19.34 -3.65
N PHE A 134 -33.29 18.30 -3.57
CA PHE A 134 -32.36 17.90 -4.64
C PHE A 134 -32.62 16.47 -5.07
N ALA A 135 -32.17 16.13 -6.24
CA ALA A 135 -32.27 14.79 -6.79
C ALA A 135 -31.02 14.43 -7.59
N ILE A 136 -30.74 13.16 -7.72
CA ILE A 136 -29.65 12.62 -8.50
C ILE A 136 -30.21 12.11 -9.84
N LEU A 137 -29.62 12.54 -10.92
CA LEU A 137 -29.93 12.03 -12.25
C LEU A 137 -28.98 10.90 -12.60
N LYS A 138 -29.53 9.76 -12.96
CA LYS A 138 -28.79 8.55 -13.33
C LYS A 138 -28.90 8.33 -14.82
N CYS A 139 -27.75 8.28 -15.51
CA CYS A 139 -27.70 7.88 -16.90
C CYS A 139 -27.75 6.36 -17.02
N ASN A 140 -28.76 5.84 -17.70
CA ASN A 140 -28.97 4.40 -17.88
C ASN A 140 -28.47 3.88 -19.23
N ASN A 141 -27.83 4.72 -20.01
CA ASN A 141 -27.28 4.31 -21.29
C ASN A 141 -26.05 3.40 -21.08
N LYS A 142 -26.14 2.16 -21.51
CA LYS A 142 -25.10 1.12 -21.32
C LYS A 142 -23.76 1.47 -21.98
N THR A 143 -23.76 2.30 -23.01
CA THR A 143 -22.57 2.70 -23.76
C THR A 143 -22.10 4.12 -23.42
N PHE A 144 -22.68 4.74 -22.39
CA PHE A 144 -22.33 6.09 -21.99
C PHE A 144 -20.87 6.16 -21.47
N ASN A 145 -20.06 6.99 -22.11
CA ASN A 145 -18.64 7.15 -21.80
C ASN A 145 -18.34 8.18 -20.71
N GLY A 146 -19.35 8.84 -20.16
CA GLY A 146 -19.22 9.85 -19.10
C GLY A 146 -19.30 11.29 -19.60
N THR A 147 -19.29 11.54 -20.91
CA THR A 147 -19.35 12.88 -21.52
C THR A 147 -20.44 12.97 -22.57
N GLY A 148 -21.01 14.15 -22.75
CA GLY A 148 -22.06 14.39 -23.76
C GLY A 148 -23.47 14.09 -23.25
N PRO A 149 -24.47 14.07 -24.16
CA PRO A 149 -25.86 13.86 -23.80
C PRO A 149 -26.14 12.41 -23.40
N CYS A 150 -27.01 12.23 -22.43
CA CYS A 150 -27.57 10.94 -22.04
C CYS A 150 -29.04 10.86 -22.49
N HIS A 151 -29.41 9.78 -23.20
CA HIS A 151 -30.73 9.60 -23.75
C HIS A 151 -31.69 8.77 -22.88
N ASN A 152 -31.19 8.12 -21.84
CA ASN A 152 -32.01 7.33 -20.91
C ASN A 152 -31.65 7.73 -19.48
N VAL A 153 -32.42 8.64 -18.92
CA VAL A 153 -32.16 9.24 -17.61
C VAL A 153 -33.27 8.87 -16.65
N SER A 154 -32.91 8.40 -15.46
CA SER A 154 -33.83 8.23 -14.34
C SER A 154 -33.43 9.14 -13.18
N THR A 155 -34.38 9.44 -12.31
CA THR A 155 -34.15 10.20 -11.08
C THR A 155 -34.09 9.24 -9.91
N VAL A 156 -33.06 9.35 -9.09
CA VAL A 156 -32.88 8.55 -7.88
C VAL A 156 -32.59 9.45 -6.69
N GLN A 157 -32.97 9.00 -5.49
CA GLN A 157 -32.66 9.71 -4.24
C GLN A 157 -31.24 9.41 -3.77
N CYS A 158 -30.77 8.18 -3.96
CA CYS A 158 -29.46 7.72 -3.55
C CYS A 158 -28.77 6.97 -4.68
N THR A 159 -27.44 6.94 -4.65
CA THR A 159 -26.63 6.09 -5.51
C THR A 159 -26.74 4.62 -5.09
N HIS A 160 -26.29 3.71 -5.95
CA HIS A 160 -26.02 2.33 -5.54
C HIS A 160 -24.88 2.32 -4.50
N GLY A 161 -24.68 1.18 -3.82
CA GLY A 161 -23.58 1.03 -2.87
C GLY A 161 -22.23 1.06 -3.56
N ILE A 162 -21.37 2.00 -3.17
CA ILE A 162 -20.02 2.16 -3.71
C ILE A 162 -19.03 1.79 -2.61
N LYS A 163 -18.20 0.77 -2.87
CA LYS A 163 -17.14 0.36 -1.94
C LYS A 163 -15.96 1.31 -2.04
N PRO A 164 -15.48 1.90 -0.91
CA PRO A 164 -14.32 2.81 -0.90
C PRO A 164 -13.00 2.04 -0.99
N VAL A 165 -12.79 1.32 -2.08
CA VAL A 165 -11.56 0.55 -2.31
C VAL A 165 -10.43 1.50 -2.68
N VAL A 166 -9.28 1.36 -2.00
CA VAL A 166 -8.05 2.11 -2.28
C VAL A 166 -7.11 1.24 -3.10
N SER A 167 -6.77 1.68 -4.28
CA SER A 167 -5.86 0.97 -5.18
C SER A 167 -5.10 1.94 -6.08
N THR A 168 -4.06 1.47 -6.74
CA THR A 168 -3.34 2.20 -7.80
C THR A 168 -3.30 1.37 -9.07
N GLN A 169 -3.42 2.01 -10.22
CA GLN A 169 -3.34 1.43 -11.56
C GLN A 169 -4.51 0.51 -11.95
N LEU A 170 -4.92 -0.39 -11.06
CA LEU A 170 -6.03 -1.30 -11.28
C LEU A 170 -7.19 -0.96 -10.34
N LEU A 171 -8.40 -0.93 -10.86
CA LEU A 171 -9.61 -0.71 -10.07
C LEU A 171 -10.19 -2.07 -9.66
N LEU A 172 -10.40 -2.26 -8.37
CA LEU A 172 -10.80 -3.55 -7.79
C LEU A 172 -12.20 -3.47 -7.18
N ASN A 173 -12.94 -4.57 -7.28
CA ASN A 173 -14.25 -4.73 -6.63
C ASN A 173 -15.30 -3.66 -6.99
N GLY A 174 -15.12 -3.01 -8.13
CA GLY A 174 -16.09 -2.06 -8.66
C GLY A 174 -17.18 -2.75 -9.47
N SER A 175 -18.04 -1.94 -10.08
CA SER A 175 -19.06 -2.43 -11.01
C SER A 175 -18.46 -2.69 -12.40
N LEU A 176 -19.07 -3.60 -13.14
CA LEU A 176 -18.71 -3.91 -14.51
C LEU A 176 -19.60 -3.13 -15.49
N ALA A 177 -19.09 -2.88 -16.70
CA ALA A 177 -19.90 -2.38 -17.79
C ALA A 177 -20.93 -3.44 -18.21
N GLU A 178 -22.15 -3.03 -18.48
CA GLU A 178 -23.24 -3.96 -18.81
C GLU A 178 -23.19 -4.54 -20.23
N GLY A 179 -22.53 -3.86 -21.14
CA GLY A 179 -22.43 -4.29 -22.53
C GLY A 179 -20.99 -4.53 -22.94
N GLU A 180 -20.43 -3.59 -23.66
CA GLU A 180 -19.05 -3.65 -24.14
C GLU A 180 -18.08 -2.95 -23.16
N ILE A 181 -16.79 -3.16 -23.36
CA ILE A 181 -15.75 -2.36 -22.68
C ILE A 181 -15.95 -0.89 -23.04
N ILE A 182 -15.92 -0.03 -22.02
CA ILE A 182 -16.06 1.42 -22.17
C ILE A 182 -14.73 2.08 -21.85
N ILE A 183 -14.27 2.96 -22.72
CA ILE A 183 -13.11 3.82 -22.50
C ILE A 183 -13.62 5.19 -22.05
N ARG A 184 -13.13 5.65 -20.90
CA ARG A 184 -13.55 6.90 -20.29
C ARG A 184 -12.37 7.84 -20.13
N SER A 185 -12.49 9.06 -20.58
CA SER A 185 -11.52 10.14 -20.38
C SER A 185 -12.21 11.49 -20.54
N GLU A 186 -11.68 12.50 -19.90
CA GLU A 186 -12.11 13.88 -20.13
C GLU A 186 -11.80 14.33 -21.57
N ASN A 187 -10.62 13.96 -22.07
CA ASN A 187 -10.18 14.23 -23.43
C ASN A 187 -9.10 13.23 -23.86
N LEU A 188 -9.43 12.32 -24.76
CA LEU A 188 -8.52 11.29 -25.26
C LEU A 188 -7.30 11.84 -26.02
N THR A 189 -7.41 13.05 -26.55
CA THR A 189 -6.30 13.69 -27.28
C THR A 189 -5.29 14.36 -26.36
N ASP A 190 -5.62 14.54 -25.10
CA ASP A 190 -4.75 15.15 -24.10
C ASP A 190 -4.08 14.06 -23.26
N ASN A 191 -2.76 13.90 -23.45
CA ASN A 191 -1.96 12.91 -22.72
C ASN A 191 -1.88 13.14 -21.20
N SER A 192 -2.26 14.32 -20.71
CA SER A 192 -2.31 14.62 -19.27
C SER A 192 -3.58 14.07 -18.60
N LYS A 193 -4.58 13.67 -19.36
CA LYS A 193 -5.85 13.17 -18.84
C LYS A 193 -5.82 11.66 -18.63
N THR A 194 -6.29 11.24 -17.46
CA THR A 194 -6.39 9.83 -17.11
C THR A 194 -7.42 9.12 -17.97
N ILE A 195 -7.05 7.98 -18.50
CA ILE A 195 -7.94 7.07 -19.21
C ILE A 195 -8.37 5.97 -18.25
N ILE A 196 -9.69 5.81 -18.10
CA ILE A 196 -10.28 4.71 -17.34
C ILE A 196 -10.85 3.68 -18.32
N VAL A 197 -10.40 2.45 -18.19
CA VAL A 197 -10.94 1.31 -18.93
C VAL A 197 -11.93 0.59 -18.03
N HIS A 198 -13.20 0.64 -18.39
CA HIS A 198 -14.28 -0.01 -17.66
C HIS A 198 -14.57 -1.35 -18.33
N LEU A 199 -14.12 -2.44 -17.71
CA LEU A 199 -14.28 -3.78 -18.22
C LEU A 199 -15.73 -4.27 -18.08
N ASN A 200 -16.15 -5.12 -18.98
CA ASN A 200 -17.46 -5.78 -18.96
C ASN A 200 -17.42 -7.19 -18.37
N GLU A 201 -16.22 -7.71 -18.13
CA GLU A 201 -16.00 -8.98 -17.45
C GLU A 201 -14.95 -8.80 -16.36
N SER A 202 -15.18 -9.46 -15.22
CA SER A 202 -14.22 -9.41 -14.13
C SER A 202 -12.96 -10.22 -14.44
N VAL A 203 -11.82 -9.68 -14.06
CA VAL A 203 -10.52 -10.35 -14.16
C VAL A 203 -10.02 -10.66 -12.76
N LYS A 204 -9.87 -11.94 -12.47
CA LYS A 204 -9.44 -12.38 -11.13
C LYS A 204 -7.97 -12.08 -10.93
N ILE A 205 -7.66 -11.41 -9.84
CA ILE A 205 -6.30 -11.19 -9.33
C ILE A 205 -6.16 -11.84 -7.97
N VAL A 206 -5.09 -12.61 -7.79
CA VAL A 206 -4.75 -13.25 -6.51
C VAL A 206 -3.37 -12.79 -6.10
N CYS A 207 -3.30 -12.12 -4.97
CA CYS A 207 -2.04 -11.60 -4.42
C CYS A 207 -1.66 -12.35 -3.15
N THR A 208 -0.37 -12.56 -2.96
CA THR A 208 0.17 -13.20 -1.77
C THR A 208 1.39 -12.46 -1.26
N ARG A 209 1.52 -12.39 0.06
CA ARG A 209 2.74 -11.99 0.75
C ARG A 209 3.26 -13.22 1.50
N PRO A 210 4.30 -13.90 0.97
CA PRO A 210 4.80 -15.15 1.55
C PRO A 210 5.44 -14.97 2.92
N ASN A 211 5.92 -13.75 3.23
CA ASN A 211 6.61 -13.46 4.48
C ASN A 211 5.64 -13.44 5.66
N ASN A 212 6.00 -14.14 6.73
CA ASN A 212 5.30 -14.07 8.01
C ASN A 212 5.97 -13.02 8.89
N ASN A 213 5.41 -11.80 8.90
CA ASN A 213 5.93 -10.68 9.68
C ASN A 213 5.36 -10.74 11.09
N THR A 214 6.22 -10.58 12.11
CA THR A 214 5.76 -10.37 13.48
C THR A 214 5.55 -8.89 13.74
N ARG A 215 4.47 -8.59 14.47
CA ARG A 215 4.14 -7.22 14.87
C ARG A 215 4.91 -6.84 16.14
N LYS A 216 5.46 -5.64 16.14
CA LYS A 216 6.14 -5.03 17.27
C LYS A 216 5.55 -3.66 17.56
N SER A 217 5.34 -3.34 18.83
CA SER A 217 4.90 -2.03 19.28
C SER A 217 6.05 -1.28 19.92
N ILE A 218 6.25 -0.04 19.52
CA ILE A 218 7.26 0.87 20.07
C ILE A 218 6.55 2.09 20.63
N LYS A 219 6.74 2.38 21.90
CA LYS A 219 6.20 3.60 22.53
C LYS A 219 6.95 4.82 22.01
N ILE A 220 6.24 5.79 21.44
CA ILE A 220 6.79 7.03 20.88
C ILE A 220 6.32 8.30 21.60
N GLY A 221 5.55 8.13 22.65
CA GLY A 221 5.01 9.20 23.50
C GLY A 221 4.03 8.65 24.51
N ILE A 222 3.46 9.51 25.35
CA ILE A 222 2.48 9.13 26.36
C ILE A 222 1.21 8.61 25.66
N GLY A 223 0.90 7.32 25.89
CA GLY A 223 -0.27 6.67 25.28
C GLY A 223 -0.16 6.46 23.78
N HIS A 224 0.96 6.76 23.15
CA HIS A 224 1.18 6.63 21.72
C HIS A 224 2.15 5.51 21.41
N SER A 225 1.72 4.56 20.58
CA SER A 225 2.56 3.44 20.14
C SER A 225 2.61 3.41 18.61
N PHE A 226 3.81 3.17 18.10
CA PHE A 226 4.07 2.87 16.70
C PHE A 226 4.11 1.35 16.53
N HIS A 227 3.33 0.86 15.57
CA HIS A 227 3.32 -0.56 15.21
C HIS A 227 4.16 -0.78 13.96
N THR A 228 5.08 -1.72 14.07
CA THR A 228 6.03 -2.01 13.00
C THR A 228 6.30 -3.51 12.90
N THR A 229 7.15 -3.90 11.98
CA THR A 229 7.65 -5.27 11.86
C THR A 229 8.83 -5.45 12.77
N GLY A 230 8.75 -6.41 13.69
CA GLY A 230 9.84 -6.76 14.60
C GLY A 230 10.81 -7.77 14.02
N ARG A 231 10.28 -8.80 13.36
CA ARG A 231 11.07 -9.84 12.68
C ARG A 231 10.21 -10.51 11.61
N ILE A 232 10.87 -11.23 10.71
CA ILE A 232 10.22 -12.06 9.70
C ILE A 232 10.50 -13.51 10.03
N ILE A 233 9.44 -14.32 10.08
CA ILE A 233 9.53 -15.76 10.33
C ILE A 233 9.39 -16.47 8.99
N GLY A 234 10.30 -17.43 8.71
CA GLY A 234 10.26 -18.26 7.54
C GLY A 234 10.92 -17.62 6.32
N ASP A 235 10.39 -17.92 5.16
CA ASP A 235 10.95 -17.59 3.86
C ASP A 235 10.78 -16.09 3.54
N THR A 236 11.87 -15.41 3.17
CA THR A 236 11.83 -14.03 2.71
C THR A 236 11.62 -13.98 1.20
N ARG A 237 10.37 -14.03 0.78
CA ARG A 237 10.00 -13.94 -0.64
C ARG A 237 9.30 -12.63 -0.96
N GLN A 238 9.42 -12.23 -2.21
CA GLN A 238 8.69 -11.07 -2.72
C GLN A 238 7.19 -11.34 -2.76
N ALA A 239 6.40 -10.35 -2.30
CA ALA A 239 4.97 -10.36 -2.55
C ALA A 239 4.70 -10.27 -4.05
N HIS A 240 3.71 -11.02 -4.53
CA HIS A 240 3.39 -11.07 -5.94
C HIS A 240 1.91 -11.29 -6.18
N CYS A 241 1.48 -10.99 -7.38
CA CYS A 241 0.10 -11.21 -7.81
C CYS A 241 0.05 -12.02 -9.10
N ASN A 242 -0.94 -12.88 -9.21
CA ASN A 242 -1.29 -13.60 -10.43
C ASN A 242 -2.61 -13.08 -10.98
N ILE A 243 -2.64 -12.73 -12.24
CA ILE A 243 -3.82 -12.24 -12.94
C ILE A 243 -4.19 -13.25 -14.01
N SER A 244 -5.41 -13.76 -13.96
CA SER A 244 -5.91 -14.72 -14.95
C SER A 244 -6.27 -14.02 -16.27
N LYS A 245 -5.94 -14.65 -17.40
CA LYS A 245 -6.34 -14.20 -18.75
C LYS A 245 -6.00 -12.73 -19.07
N TRP A 246 -4.87 -12.24 -18.55
CA TRP A 246 -4.48 -10.84 -18.74
C TRP A 246 -4.22 -10.49 -20.20
N ASN A 247 -3.55 -11.37 -20.96
CA ASN A 247 -3.27 -11.15 -22.36
C ASN A 247 -4.55 -11.02 -23.20
N ASP A 248 -5.54 -11.88 -22.95
CA ASP A 248 -6.84 -11.81 -23.62
C ASP A 248 -7.57 -10.50 -23.30
N THR A 249 -7.50 -10.07 -22.04
CA THR A 249 -8.08 -8.80 -21.60
C THR A 249 -7.42 -7.61 -22.30
N LEU A 250 -6.09 -7.57 -22.38
CA LEU A 250 -5.37 -6.51 -23.08
C LEU A 250 -5.69 -6.48 -24.58
N GLN A 251 -5.81 -7.64 -25.23
CA GLN A 251 -6.19 -7.71 -26.64
C GLN A 251 -7.61 -7.15 -26.88
N ARG A 252 -8.54 -7.46 -25.98
CA ARG A 252 -9.91 -6.93 -26.06
C ARG A 252 -9.94 -5.41 -25.87
N VAL A 253 -9.17 -4.90 -24.94
CA VAL A 253 -9.04 -3.45 -24.70
C VAL A 253 -8.39 -2.75 -25.90
N SER A 254 -7.38 -3.35 -26.51
CA SER A 254 -6.67 -2.77 -27.66
C SER A 254 -7.53 -2.62 -28.91
N ARG A 255 -8.60 -3.41 -29.03
CA ARG A 255 -9.57 -3.34 -30.15
C ARG A 255 -10.63 -2.26 -29.96
N LYS A 256 -10.67 -1.64 -28.80
CA LYS A 256 -11.61 -0.58 -28.43
C LYS A 256 -11.02 0.80 -28.70
#